data_904e062d6d208342b2768f122a123060
#
_entry.id   904e062d6d208342b2768f122a123060
#
_cell.length_a   1.000
_cell.length_b   1.000
_cell.length_c   1.000
_cell.angle_alpha   90.00
_cell.angle_beta   90.00
_cell.angle_gamma   90.00
#
_symmetry.space_group_name_H-M   'P 1'
#
loop_
_entity.id
_entity.type
_entity.pdbx_description
1 polymer ?
#
loop_
_entity_poly.entity_id
_entity_poly.type
_entity_poly.pdbx_seq_one_letter_code
_entity_poly.pdbx_strand_id
1 'polypeptide(L)'
;NSSDSTDHYKKYLDAGADYIILGEGELTLKELLTKIKNKESASDLKGIVFKNNEEFVTNPKREALKNLDELPMPAWDLVDVDAYKKVWAERGKKISLNIATTRGCPYKCNWCAKPIYGVRYNSHSPEYITKLISYLKENYDVTNFWMCDDIFGLKPRWVQNFNTALKKADLKISYVIQSRVDLLLKEDSIDALAESGLKEVWVGAESGSQKILDAMDKGTQLSQIYEATRLLKVKNVKVAFFIQFGYLGETKEDIAKTIAMIKELQPDDIGVSVSYPLPGTKFYEMVKDDLNLKSNWRDSDDLAMMFQGTFNSNYYKKLHRYVHKEYRKSQAITNFKHIIKKPSLISISKLRSMLLYFYYTPSAILDKFALDKMENSNK
;
A
#
# COMPACT_ATOMS: atom_id res chain seq x y z
N ASN A 1 -6.29 -8.34 -17.11
CA ASN A 1 -4.88 -8.34 -16.75
C ASN A 1 -4.70 -7.96 -15.28
N SER A 2 -4.12 -8.84 -14.52
CA SER A 2 -3.77 -8.65 -13.10
C SER A 2 -2.55 -9.50 -12.77
N SER A 3 -1.96 -9.31 -11.59
CA SER A 3 -0.92 -10.22 -11.11
C SER A 3 -1.41 -11.66 -11.06
N ASP A 4 -2.63 -11.87 -10.58
CA ASP A 4 -3.23 -13.20 -10.48
C ASP A 4 -3.34 -13.89 -11.85
N SER A 5 -3.89 -13.21 -12.87
CA SER A 5 -4.00 -13.78 -14.22
C SER A 5 -2.64 -13.98 -14.90
N THR A 6 -1.63 -13.19 -14.54
CA THR A 6 -0.27 -13.34 -15.03
C THR A 6 0.41 -14.57 -14.42
N ASP A 7 0.26 -14.77 -13.10
CA ASP A 7 0.89 -15.88 -12.38
C ASP A 7 0.17 -17.21 -12.61
N HIS A 8 -1.14 -17.16 -12.83
CA HIS A 8 -2.00 -18.34 -13.00
C HIS A 8 -2.61 -18.47 -14.41
N TYR A 9 -1.94 -17.95 -15.45
CA TYR A 9 -2.47 -17.91 -16.82
C TYR A 9 -2.99 -19.26 -17.33
N LYS A 10 -2.35 -20.36 -16.95
CA LYS A 10 -2.78 -21.72 -17.33
C LYS A 10 -4.21 -21.99 -16.87
N LYS A 11 -4.52 -21.70 -15.59
CA LYS A 11 -5.88 -21.92 -15.05
C LYS A 11 -6.95 -21.13 -15.80
N TYR A 12 -6.63 -19.88 -16.21
CA TYR A 12 -7.57 -19.06 -16.96
C TYR A 12 -7.77 -19.55 -18.38
N LEU A 13 -6.71 -19.97 -19.06
CA LEU A 13 -6.78 -20.52 -20.42
C LEU A 13 -7.50 -21.89 -20.43
N ASP A 14 -7.26 -22.73 -19.44
CA ASP A 14 -7.98 -24.01 -19.28
C ASP A 14 -9.47 -23.79 -18.93
N ALA A 15 -9.80 -22.66 -18.30
CA ALA A 15 -11.18 -22.26 -17.99
C ALA A 15 -11.89 -21.57 -19.20
N GLY A 16 -11.24 -21.46 -20.37
CA GLY A 16 -11.85 -20.97 -21.59
C GLY A 16 -11.50 -19.52 -21.96
N ALA A 17 -10.48 -18.92 -21.34
CA ALA A 17 -9.95 -17.65 -21.84
C ALA A 17 -9.17 -17.87 -23.14
N ASP A 18 -9.39 -17.03 -24.17
CA ASP A 18 -8.66 -17.11 -25.45
C ASP A 18 -7.23 -16.59 -25.30
N TYR A 19 -7.06 -15.48 -24.58
CA TYR A 19 -5.78 -14.79 -24.42
C TYR A 19 -5.61 -14.26 -23.01
N ILE A 20 -4.38 -14.32 -22.50
CA ILE A 20 -3.97 -13.60 -21.27
C ILE A 20 -2.93 -12.56 -21.63
N ILE A 21 -3.18 -11.32 -21.23
CA ILE A 21 -2.23 -10.22 -21.42
C ILE A 21 -1.29 -10.15 -20.19
N LEU A 22 0.01 -10.14 -20.46
CA LEU A 22 1.06 -10.08 -19.46
C LEU A 22 1.57 -8.65 -19.28
N GLY A 23 1.75 -8.22 -18.03
CA GLY A 23 2.30 -6.90 -17.72
C GLY A 23 1.33 -5.75 -18.02
N GLU A 24 1.82 -4.65 -18.62
CA GLU A 24 0.99 -3.50 -19.02
C GLU A 24 0.06 -3.89 -20.17
N GLY A 25 -1.23 -3.65 -20.00
CA GLY A 25 -2.25 -4.20 -20.87
C GLY A 25 -2.72 -3.28 -21.99
N GLU A 26 -2.60 -1.97 -21.87
CA GLU A 26 -3.31 -1.00 -22.72
C GLU A 26 -2.95 -1.13 -24.20
N LEU A 27 -1.67 -1.09 -24.53
CA LEU A 27 -1.21 -1.20 -25.92
C LEU A 27 -1.42 -2.60 -26.46
N THR A 28 -1.12 -3.62 -25.66
CA THR A 28 -1.33 -5.04 -26.06
C THR A 28 -2.81 -5.32 -26.33
N LEU A 29 -3.71 -4.84 -25.47
CA LEU A 29 -5.15 -5.01 -25.66
C LEU A 29 -5.63 -4.31 -26.95
N LYS A 30 -5.18 -3.06 -27.17
CA LYS A 30 -5.53 -2.31 -28.40
C LYS A 30 -5.11 -3.07 -29.65
N GLU A 31 -3.87 -3.56 -29.70
CA GLU A 31 -3.36 -4.32 -30.85
C GLU A 31 -4.09 -5.66 -31.01
N LEU A 32 -4.32 -6.39 -29.91
CA LEU A 32 -5.07 -7.64 -29.91
C LEU A 32 -6.48 -7.46 -30.49
N LEU A 33 -7.22 -6.49 -29.97
CA LEU A 33 -8.58 -6.20 -30.48
C LEU A 33 -8.58 -5.75 -31.95
N THR A 34 -7.56 -5.01 -32.39
CA THR A 34 -7.41 -4.61 -33.79
C THR A 34 -7.19 -5.83 -34.68
N LYS A 35 -6.28 -6.74 -34.31
CA LYS A 35 -6.04 -7.99 -35.05
C LYS A 35 -7.30 -8.86 -35.11
N ILE A 36 -7.99 -9.04 -33.98
CA ILE A 36 -9.25 -9.82 -33.92
C ILE A 36 -10.33 -9.19 -34.88
N LYS A 37 -10.50 -7.86 -34.78
CA LYS A 37 -11.45 -7.14 -35.66
C LYS A 37 -11.14 -7.34 -37.13
N ASN A 38 -9.87 -7.32 -37.51
CA ASN A 38 -9.41 -7.51 -38.87
C ASN A 38 -9.34 -8.98 -39.30
N LYS A 39 -9.64 -9.93 -38.41
CA LYS A 39 -9.47 -11.39 -38.60
C LYS A 39 -8.02 -11.78 -38.91
N GLU A 40 -7.07 -11.05 -38.35
CA GLU A 40 -5.65 -11.32 -38.42
C GLU A 40 -5.20 -12.24 -37.29
N SER A 41 -4.15 -13.03 -37.53
CA SER A 41 -3.55 -13.83 -36.43
C SER A 41 -2.92 -12.94 -35.35
N ALA A 42 -3.14 -13.28 -34.09
CA ALA A 42 -2.50 -12.65 -32.96
C ALA A 42 -1.30 -13.47 -32.42
N SER A 43 -0.90 -14.55 -33.11
CA SER A 43 0.12 -15.49 -32.63
C SER A 43 1.51 -14.87 -32.43
N ASP A 44 1.81 -13.76 -33.09
CA ASP A 44 3.07 -13.00 -33.01
C ASP A 44 3.04 -11.81 -32.05
N LEU A 45 1.87 -11.52 -31.45
CA LEU A 45 1.66 -10.34 -30.64
C LEU A 45 2.42 -10.42 -29.32
N LYS A 46 3.31 -9.44 -29.05
CA LYS A 46 4.06 -9.38 -27.79
C LYS A 46 3.16 -9.16 -26.58
N GLY A 47 3.51 -9.80 -25.48
CA GLY A 47 2.85 -9.61 -24.18
C GLY A 47 1.55 -10.39 -24.02
N ILE A 48 1.33 -11.45 -24.78
CA ILE A 48 0.20 -12.36 -24.62
C ILE A 48 0.64 -13.80 -24.33
N VAL A 49 -0.24 -14.55 -23.69
CA VAL A 49 -0.24 -16.01 -23.64
C VAL A 49 -1.56 -16.51 -24.18
N PHE A 50 -1.52 -17.58 -24.93
CA PHE A 50 -2.70 -18.25 -25.48
C PHE A 50 -2.49 -19.75 -25.55
N LYS A 51 -3.56 -20.50 -25.77
CA LYS A 51 -3.50 -21.94 -25.99
C LYS A 51 -3.55 -22.23 -27.49
N ASN A 52 -2.56 -22.97 -27.99
CA ASN A 52 -2.55 -23.48 -29.35
C ASN A 52 -2.66 -25.00 -29.27
N ASN A 53 -3.81 -25.54 -29.65
CA ASN A 53 -4.18 -26.92 -29.34
C ASN A 53 -4.06 -27.18 -27.81
N GLU A 54 -3.22 -28.12 -27.39
CA GLU A 54 -2.99 -28.44 -25.97
C GLU A 54 -1.76 -27.74 -25.37
N GLU A 55 -1.04 -26.91 -26.14
CA GLU A 55 0.18 -26.26 -25.70
C GLU A 55 -0.04 -24.78 -25.33
N PHE A 56 0.58 -24.34 -24.24
CA PHE A 56 0.58 -22.91 -23.87
C PHE A 56 1.73 -22.20 -24.57
N VAL A 57 1.38 -21.24 -25.42
CA VAL A 57 2.33 -20.40 -26.14
C VAL A 57 2.46 -19.07 -25.39
N THR A 58 3.68 -18.76 -24.93
CA THR A 58 3.99 -17.50 -24.28
C THR A 58 4.86 -16.66 -25.21
N ASN A 59 4.33 -15.54 -25.66
CA ASN A 59 5.06 -14.61 -26.51
C ASN A 59 6.01 -13.71 -25.69
N PRO A 60 7.05 -13.13 -26.31
CA PRO A 60 7.96 -12.22 -25.66
C PRO A 60 7.21 -11.09 -24.96
N LYS A 61 7.67 -10.72 -23.75
CA LYS A 61 7.08 -9.58 -23.01
C LYS A 61 7.20 -8.29 -23.82
N ARG A 62 6.15 -7.46 -23.73
CA ARG A 62 6.20 -6.09 -24.24
C ARG A 62 7.08 -5.22 -23.34
N GLU A 63 7.80 -4.28 -23.95
CA GLU A 63 8.50 -3.25 -23.18
C GLU A 63 7.49 -2.33 -22.49
N ALA A 64 7.85 -1.91 -21.27
CA ALA A 64 7.00 -0.98 -20.52
C ALA A 64 6.96 0.39 -21.19
N LEU A 65 5.80 1.03 -21.14
CA LEU A 65 5.61 2.39 -21.60
C LEU A 65 6.41 3.37 -20.76
N LYS A 66 7.32 4.11 -21.37
CA LYS A 66 8.18 5.08 -20.68
C LYS A 66 7.46 6.40 -20.40
N ASN A 67 6.69 6.88 -21.33
CA ASN A 67 5.90 8.09 -21.22
C ASN A 67 4.42 7.73 -20.98
N LEU A 68 3.97 7.82 -19.74
CA LEU A 68 2.59 7.48 -19.39
C LEU A 68 1.56 8.50 -19.93
N ASP A 69 1.98 9.72 -20.26
CA ASP A 69 1.08 10.75 -20.79
C ASP A 69 0.60 10.46 -22.22
N GLU A 70 1.18 9.45 -22.88
CA GLU A 70 0.69 8.93 -24.17
C GLU A 70 -0.58 8.08 -24.02
N LEU A 71 -0.88 7.64 -22.80
CA LEU A 71 -2.12 6.94 -22.52
C LEU A 71 -3.31 7.90 -22.54
N PRO A 72 -4.46 7.47 -23.08
CA PRO A 72 -5.68 8.25 -22.96
C PRO A 72 -6.07 8.40 -21.48
N MET A 73 -6.85 9.41 -21.17
CA MET A 73 -7.47 9.50 -19.85
C MET A 73 -8.35 8.26 -19.61
N PRO A 74 -8.40 7.76 -18.35
CA PRO A 74 -9.33 6.70 -18.00
C PRO A 74 -10.77 7.08 -18.39
N ALA A 75 -11.52 6.11 -18.90
CA ALA A 75 -12.90 6.30 -19.37
C ALA A 75 -13.86 6.42 -18.17
N TRP A 76 -13.81 7.53 -17.46
CA TRP A 76 -14.63 7.81 -16.29
C TRP A 76 -16.13 7.92 -16.63
N ASP A 77 -16.45 8.24 -17.88
CA ASP A 77 -17.81 8.24 -18.43
C ASP A 77 -18.48 6.86 -18.45
N LEU A 78 -17.70 5.79 -18.35
CA LEU A 78 -18.20 4.41 -18.22
C LEU A 78 -18.42 4.00 -16.74
N VAL A 79 -18.08 4.86 -15.79
CA VAL A 79 -18.20 4.58 -14.34
C VAL A 79 -19.40 5.35 -13.79
N ASP A 80 -20.32 4.64 -13.13
CA ASP A 80 -21.43 5.28 -12.39
C ASP A 80 -20.89 5.90 -11.08
N VAL A 81 -20.27 7.08 -11.21
CA VAL A 81 -19.67 7.81 -10.10
C VAL A 81 -20.74 8.23 -9.08
N ASP A 82 -21.98 8.47 -9.50
CA ASP A 82 -23.06 8.90 -8.60
C ASP A 82 -23.53 7.76 -7.69
N ALA A 83 -23.55 6.52 -8.18
CA ALA A 83 -23.78 5.35 -7.33
C ALA A 83 -22.70 5.23 -6.23
N TYR A 84 -21.43 5.46 -6.57
CA TYR A 84 -20.35 5.51 -5.57
C TYR A 84 -20.54 6.64 -4.56
N LYS A 85 -20.86 7.87 -5.02
CA LYS A 85 -21.14 9.01 -4.12
C LYS A 85 -22.22 8.69 -3.10
N LYS A 86 -23.31 8.05 -3.53
CA LYS A 86 -24.41 7.64 -2.65
C LYS A 86 -23.95 6.72 -1.53
N VAL A 87 -23.21 5.66 -1.87
CA VAL A 87 -22.66 4.71 -0.88
C VAL A 87 -21.72 5.37 0.12
N TRP A 88 -20.90 6.33 -0.34
CA TRP A 88 -20.00 7.08 0.55
C TRP A 88 -20.79 8.04 1.46
N ALA A 89 -21.80 8.72 0.92
CA ALA A 89 -22.64 9.65 1.67
C ALA A 89 -23.44 8.94 2.77
N GLU A 90 -23.97 7.74 2.53
CA GLU A 90 -24.63 6.91 3.53
C GLU A 90 -23.74 6.60 4.75
N ARG A 91 -22.42 6.62 4.57
CA ARG A 91 -21.43 6.45 5.64
C ARG A 91 -20.92 7.77 6.21
N GLY A 92 -21.56 8.89 5.87
CA GLY A 92 -21.14 10.24 6.29
C GLY A 92 -19.76 10.67 5.76
N LYS A 93 -19.33 10.11 4.62
CA LYS A 93 -18.03 10.40 4.02
C LYS A 93 -18.19 11.02 2.62
N LYS A 94 -17.23 11.87 2.23
CA LYS A 94 -17.11 12.31 0.84
C LYS A 94 -16.45 11.20 0.03
N ILE A 95 -16.88 11.07 -1.22
CA ILE A 95 -16.27 10.11 -2.16
C ILE A 95 -14.78 10.41 -2.32
N SER A 96 -13.99 9.36 -2.45
CA SER A 96 -12.59 9.42 -2.87
C SER A 96 -12.40 8.52 -4.09
N LEU A 97 -11.84 9.07 -5.17
CA LEU A 97 -11.51 8.31 -6.36
C LEU A 97 -10.02 7.97 -6.39
N ASN A 98 -9.71 6.84 -7.01
CA ASN A 98 -8.34 6.37 -7.15
C ASN A 98 -7.70 6.98 -8.41
N ILE A 99 -6.49 7.51 -8.27
CA ILE A 99 -5.65 7.98 -9.37
C ILE A 99 -4.29 7.30 -9.25
N ALA A 100 -3.81 6.69 -10.33
CA ALA A 100 -2.42 6.23 -10.42
C ALA A 100 -1.59 7.32 -11.11
N THR A 101 -0.62 7.88 -10.41
CA THR A 101 0.29 8.88 -10.98
C THR A 101 1.57 8.24 -11.49
N THR A 102 1.86 7.01 -11.05
CA THR A 102 3.09 6.29 -11.36
C THR A 102 2.84 4.79 -11.57
N ARG A 103 3.81 4.13 -12.17
CA ARG A 103 3.86 2.67 -12.34
C ARG A 103 5.19 2.13 -11.91
N GLY A 104 5.15 1.18 -10.98
CA GLY A 104 6.30 0.44 -10.47
C GLY A 104 7.10 1.17 -9.41
N CYS A 105 8.03 0.45 -8.81
CA CYS A 105 8.89 0.91 -7.75
C CYS A 105 10.31 0.40 -7.97
N PRO A 106 11.35 1.26 -8.07
CA PRO A 106 12.71 0.83 -8.38
C PRO A 106 13.47 0.27 -7.16
N TYR A 107 12.92 0.42 -5.97
CA TYR A 107 13.54 -0.11 -4.76
C TYR A 107 13.54 -1.64 -4.76
N LYS A 108 14.57 -2.23 -4.16
CA LYS A 108 14.81 -3.68 -4.17
C LYS A 108 14.55 -4.33 -2.81
N CYS A 109 13.55 -3.85 -2.07
CA CYS A 109 13.12 -4.52 -0.85
C CYS A 109 12.88 -6.00 -1.14
N ASN A 110 13.53 -6.88 -0.41
CA ASN A 110 13.66 -8.29 -0.80
C ASN A 110 12.37 -9.11 -0.68
N TRP A 111 11.39 -8.62 0.08
CA TRP A 111 10.08 -9.23 0.30
C TRP A 111 9.00 -8.72 -0.66
N CYS A 112 9.25 -7.60 -1.36
CA CYS A 112 8.24 -6.90 -2.14
C CYS A 112 8.13 -7.44 -3.56
N ALA A 113 7.03 -8.10 -3.88
CA ALA A 113 6.69 -8.50 -5.24
C ALA A 113 6.19 -7.30 -6.05
N LYS A 114 6.60 -7.24 -7.32
CA LYS A 114 6.20 -6.22 -8.30
C LYS A 114 5.79 -6.91 -9.60
N PRO A 115 4.67 -7.64 -9.59
CA PRO A 115 4.37 -8.60 -10.67
C PRO A 115 4.07 -7.93 -12.01
N ILE A 116 3.48 -6.74 -12.02
CA ILE A 116 3.04 -6.06 -13.25
C ILE A 116 4.15 -5.21 -13.82
N TYR A 117 4.65 -4.25 -13.02
CA TYR A 117 5.56 -3.19 -13.52
C TYR A 117 7.04 -3.48 -13.25
N GLY A 118 7.36 -4.42 -12.35
CA GLY A 118 8.73 -4.78 -12.01
C GLY A 118 9.51 -3.68 -11.29
N VAL A 119 10.86 -3.82 -11.32
CA VAL A 119 11.80 -2.87 -10.70
C VAL A 119 12.01 -1.69 -11.67
N ARG A 120 10.98 -0.88 -11.86
CA ARG A 120 10.94 0.28 -12.77
C ARG A 120 10.21 1.42 -12.11
N TYR A 121 10.29 2.60 -12.70
CA TYR A 121 9.50 3.74 -12.29
C TYR A 121 9.22 4.64 -13.50
N ASN A 122 7.97 4.72 -13.88
CA ASN A 122 7.47 5.64 -14.88
C ASN A 122 6.36 6.47 -14.25
N SER A 123 6.28 7.76 -14.56
CA SER A 123 5.28 8.65 -13.99
C SER A 123 4.61 9.48 -15.06
N HIS A 124 3.34 9.76 -14.85
CA HIS A 124 2.67 10.88 -15.52
C HIS A 124 3.35 12.19 -15.16
N SER A 125 3.21 13.20 -16.03
CA SER A 125 3.60 14.55 -15.68
C SER A 125 2.64 15.15 -14.64
N PRO A 126 3.09 16.12 -13.83
CA PRO A 126 2.22 16.88 -12.96
C PRO A 126 1.06 17.55 -13.70
N GLU A 127 1.31 18.02 -14.93
CA GLU A 127 0.33 18.66 -15.81
C GLU A 127 -0.78 17.69 -16.25
N TYR A 128 -0.42 16.46 -16.64
CA TYR A 128 -1.40 15.43 -16.98
C TYR A 128 -2.31 15.11 -15.78
N ILE A 129 -1.73 14.91 -14.60
CA ILE A 129 -2.49 14.59 -13.38
C ILE A 129 -3.38 15.77 -12.97
N THR A 130 -2.88 17.00 -13.08
CA THR A 130 -3.68 18.20 -12.83
C THR A 130 -4.87 18.31 -13.78
N LYS A 131 -4.67 18.01 -15.07
CA LYS A 131 -5.74 17.98 -16.08
C LYS A 131 -6.78 16.90 -15.76
N LEU A 132 -6.36 15.69 -15.35
CA LEU A 132 -7.26 14.62 -14.92
C LEU A 132 -8.09 15.03 -13.70
N ILE A 133 -7.46 15.65 -12.71
CA ILE A 133 -8.14 16.16 -11.51
C ILE A 133 -9.16 17.24 -11.85
N SER A 134 -8.80 18.19 -12.75
CA SER A 134 -9.73 19.21 -13.25
C SER A 134 -10.96 18.57 -13.88
N TYR A 135 -10.76 17.63 -14.80
CA TYR A 135 -11.82 16.88 -15.42
C TYR A 135 -12.76 16.18 -14.43
N LEU A 136 -12.19 15.51 -13.41
CA LEU A 136 -12.97 14.83 -12.38
C LEU A 136 -13.74 15.79 -11.47
N LYS A 137 -13.17 16.96 -11.17
CA LYS A 137 -13.84 18.02 -10.43
C LYS A 137 -14.99 18.63 -11.22
N GLU A 138 -14.75 18.96 -12.48
CA GLU A 138 -15.73 19.63 -13.36
C GLU A 138 -16.92 18.73 -13.70
N ASN A 139 -16.66 17.46 -14.02
CA ASN A 139 -17.70 16.56 -14.48
C ASN A 139 -18.38 15.77 -13.36
N TYR A 140 -17.71 15.55 -12.25
CA TYR A 140 -18.19 14.70 -11.15
C TYR A 140 -18.16 15.35 -9.77
N ASP A 141 -17.76 16.61 -9.65
CA ASP A 141 -17.60 17.30 -8.35
C ASP A 141 -16.79 16.49 -7.32
N VAL A 142 -15.70 15.86 -7.77
CA VAL A 142 -14.81 15.07 -6.91
C VAL A 142 -13.53 15.86 -6.64
N THR A 143 -13.22 16.01 -5.35
CA THR A 143 -12.01 16.73 -4.87
C THR A 143 -11.17 15.91 -3.90
N ASN A 144 -11.57 14.68 -3.61
CA ASN A 144 -10.80 13.78 -2.75
C ASN A 144 -10.26 12.61 -3.56
N PHE A 145 -8.99 12.29 -3.37
CA PHE A 145 -8.31 11.28 -4.17
C PHE A 145 -7.45 10.37 -3.30
N TRP A 146 -7.36 9.13 -3.69
CA TRP A 146 -6.30 8.23 -3.27
C TRP A 146 -5.33 8.07 -4.44
N MET A 147 -4.10 8.56 -4.28
CA MET A 147 -3.03 8.30 -5.23
C MET A 147 -2.53 6.88 -4.96
N CYS A 148 -2.99 5.93 -5.77
CA CYS A 148 -2.77 4.49 -5.56
C CYS A 148 -1.47 3.98 -6.18
N ASP A 149 -0.41 4.75 -6.05
CA ASP A 149 0.93 4.42 -6.53
C ASP A 149 1.62 3.41 -5.62
N ASP A 150 2.49 2.57 -6.17
CA ASP A 150 3.43 1.77 -5.35
C ASP A 150 4.31 2.68 -4.48
N ILE A 151 4.65 3.86 -5.01
CA ILE A 151 5.43 4.89 -4.33
C ILE A 151 5.20 6.25 -4.98
N PHE A 152 4.66 7.19 -4.22
CA PHE A 152 4.36 8.54 -4.71
C PHE A 152 5.57 9.46 -4.64
N GLY A 153 5.75 10.27 -5.68
CA GLY A 153 6.66 11.42 -5.65
C GLY A 153 8.16 11.10 -5.73
N LEU A 154 8.54 9.95 -6.31
CA LEU A 154 9.95 9.55 -6.39
C LEU A 154 10.80 10.42 -7.33
N LYS A 155 10.21 10.85 -8.48
CA LYS A 155 10.95 11.64 -9.48
C LYS A 155 11.34 13.00 -8.89
N PRO A 156 12.58 13.44 -9.02
CA PRO A 156 13.01 14.72 -8.48
C PRO A 156 12.09 15.87 -8.88
N ARG A 157 11.76 16.74 -7.93
CA ARG A 157 10.88 17.90 -8.07
C ARG A 157 9.45 17.64 -8.60
N TRP A 158 9.06 16.39 -8.75
CA TRP A 158 7.71 16.06 -9.22
C TRP A 158 6.63 16.63 -8.29
N VAL A 159 6.81 16.48 -6.99
CA VAL A 159 5.88 16.97 -5.96
C VAL A 159 5.75 18.50 -5.99
N GLN A 160 6.87 19.21 -6.10
CA GLN A 160 6.90 20.67 -6.19
C GLN A 160 6.22 21.17 -7.45
N ASN A 161 6.48 20.50 -8.58
CA ASN A 161 5.86 20.83 -9.85
C ASN A 161 4.33 20.54 -9.81
N PHE A 162 3.92 19.45 -9.16
CA PHE A 162 2.51 19.13 -8.95
C PHE A 162 1.80 20.21 -8.10
N ASN A 163 2.42 20.63 -6.99
CA ASN A 163 1.90 21.74 -6.19
C ASN A 163 1.76 23.03 -7.02
N THR A 164 2.76 23.33 -7.84
CA THR A 164 2.74 24.50 -8.74
C THR A 164 1.63 24.39 -9.79
N ALA A 165 1.45 23.22 -10.40
CA ALA A 165 0.41 22.98 -11.40
C ALA A 165 -1.00 23.11 -10.80
N LEU A 166 -1.23 22.56 -9.60
CA LEU A 166 -2.50 22.70 -8.89
C LEU A 166 -2.81 24.18 -8.56
N LYS A 167 -1.82 24.93 -8.07
CA LYS A 167 -1.97 26.37 -7.80
C LYS A 167 -2.30 27.15 -9.06
N LYS A 168 -1.61 26.87 -10.17
CA LYS A 168 -1.87 27.51 -11.47
C LYS A 168 -3.28 27.24 -12.00
N ALA A 169 -3.83 26.04 -11.73
CA ALA A 169 -5.16 25.64 -12.12
C ALA A 169 -6.26 26.04 -11.09
N ASP A 170 -5.91 26.72 -10.01
CA ASP A 170 -6.80 27.04 -8.86
C ASP A 170 -7.55 25.81 -8.33
N LEU A 171 -6.87 24.68 -8.27
CA LEU A 171 -7.43 23.42 -7.81
C LEU A 171 -7.11 23.19 -6.33
N LYS A 172 -8.17 23.16 -5.53
CA LYS A 172 -8.11 22.76 -4.11
C LYS A 172 -8.59 21.34 -3.96
N ILE A 173 -7.69 20.44 -3.60
CA ILE A 173 -7.96 19.02 -3.46
C ILE A 173 -7.57 18.50 -2.08
N SER A 174 -7.97 17.28 -1.79
CA SER A 174 -7.56 16.53 -0.62
C SER A 174 -7.16 15.15 -1.08
N TYR A 175 -5.98 14.66 -0.67
CA TYR A 175 -5.54 13.36 -1.14
C TYR A 175 -4.75 12.57 -0.10
N VAL A 176 -4.67 11.26 -0.34
CA VAL A 176 -3.92 10.28 0.42
C VAL A 176 -2.87 9.66 -0.49
N ILE A 177 -1.69 9.37 0.04
CA ILE A 177 -0.59 8.73 -0.68
C ILE A 177 0.01 7.57 0.10
N GLN A 178 0.76 6.72 -0.61
CA GLN A 178 1.74 5.81 -0.03
C GLN A 178 3.14 6.29 -0.42
N SER A 179 4.05 6.36 0.54
CA SER A 179 5.41 6.80 0.26
C SER A 179 6.43 6.20 1.24
N ARG A 180 7.71 6.46 0.97
CA ARG A 180 8.84 6.09 1.83
C ARG A 180 9.30 7.30 2.62
N VAL A 181 9.73 7.07 3.84
CA VAL A 181 10.20 8.15 4.73
C VAL A 181 11.43 8.88 4.20
N ASP A 182 12.35 8.16 3.55
CA ASP A 182 13.54 8.74 2.94
C ASP A 182 13.24 9.64 1.74
N LEU A 183 12.13 9.42 1.02
CA LEU A 183 11.66 10.29 -0.04
C LEU A 183 10.97 11.55 0.51
N LEU A 184 10.16 11.39 1.53
CA LEU A 184 9.46 12.50 2.19
C LEU A 184 10.44 13.53 2.77
N LEU A 185 11.61 13.07 3.22
CA LEU A 185 12.66 13.92 3.79
C LEU A 185 13.56 14.61 2.73
N LYS A 186 13.33 14.34 1.43
CA LYS A 186 14.10 15.00 0.38
C LYS A 186 13.59 16.42 0.14
N GLU A 187 14.53 17.37 0.05
CA GLU A 187 14.23 18.78 -0.26
C GLU A 187 13.06 19.33 0.60
N ASP A 188 12.17 20.10 -0.01
CA ASP A 188 10.96 20.69 0.56
C ASP A 188 9.70 19.83 0.28
N SER A 189 9.86 18.50 0.12
CA SER A 189 8.77 17.60 -0.29
C SER A 189 7.58 17.64 0.66
N ILE A 190 7.82 17.61 1.98
CA ILE A 190 6.72 17.66 2.98
C ILE A 190 5.96 18.98 2.89
N ASP A 191 6.64 20.10 2.68
CA ASP A 191 6.01 21.41 2.53
C ASP A 191 5.14 21.47 1.29
N ALA A 192 5.68 21.05 0.14
CA ALA A 192 4.94 21.02 -1.12
C ALA A 192 3.74 20.04 -1.07
N LEU A 193 3.88 18.89 -0.43
CA LEU A 193 2.78 17.95 -0.21
C LEU A 193 1.67 18.54 0.65
N ALA A 194 2.01 19.17 1.77
CA ALA A 194 1.03 19.79 2.67
C ALA A 194 0.29 20.95 1.97
N GLU A 195 1.01 21.79 1.24
CA GLU A 195 0.43 22.90 0.48
C GLU A 195 -0.49 22.43 -0.65
N SER A 196 -0.15 21.34 -1.33
CA SER A 196 -0.96 20.76 -2.42
C SER A 196 -2.21 20.02 -1.94
N GLY A 197 -2.40 19.87 -0.61
CA GLY A 197 -3.62 19.30 -0.03
C GLY A 197 -3.49 17.85 0.46
N LEU A 198 -2.27 17.37 0.72
CA LEU A 198 -2.06 16.06 1.34
C LEU A 198 -2.74 16.01 2.71
N LYS A 199 -3.62 15.03 2.92
CA LYS A 199 -4.32 14.80 4.18
C LYS A 199 -3.70 13.70 5.01
N GLU A 200 -3.25 12.65 4.34
CA GLU A 200 -2.75 11.45 5.00
C GLU A 200 -1.68 10.79 4.14
N VAL A 201 -0.65 10.29 4.79
CA VAL A 201 0.37 9.47 4.16
C VAL A 201 0.51 8.14 4.89
N TRP A 202 0.48 7.06 4.13
CA TRP A 202 0.85 5.74 4.58
C TRP A 202 2.32 5.50 4.29
N VAL A 203 3.11 5.31 5.32
CA VAL A 203 4.55 5.05 5.19
C VAL A 203 4.88 3.60 5.53
N GLY A 204 5.71 2.98 4.72
CA GLY A 204 6.27 1.67 5.02
C GLY A 204 7.29 1.78 6.14
N ALA A 205 6.84 1.84 7.39
CA ALA A 205 7.69 1.82 8.57
C ALA A 205 8.25 0.41 8.82
N GLU A 206 7.48 -0.62 8.52
CA GLU A 206 7.73 -2.06 8.60
C GLU A 206 8.12 -2.53 10.02
N SER A 207 9.22 -2.04 10.58
CA SER A 207 9.74 -2.44 11.89
C SER A 207 10.39 -1.28 12.64
N GLY A 208 10.31 -1.31 13.97
CA GLY A 208 11.08 -0.44 14.87
C GLY A 208 12.50 -0.96 15.18
N SER A 209 12.93 -2.03 14.51
CA SER A 209 14.28 -2.58 14.61
C SER A 209 15.07 -2.31 13.35
N GLN A 210 16.18 -1.57 13.45
CA GLN A 210 17.07 -1.33 12.31
C GLN A 210 17.59 -2.65 11.73
N LYS A 211 17.92 -3.63 12.58
CA LYS A 211 18.32 -4.97 12.16
C LYS A 211 17.32 -5.60 11.19
N ILE A 212 16.03 -5.47 11.44
CA ILE A 212 14.97 -6.03 10.60
C ILE A 212 14.81 -5.22 9.30
N LEU A 213 14.88 -3.88 9.37
CA LEU A 213 14.86 -3.02 8.19
C LEU A 213 16.03 -3.33 7.23
N ASP A 214 17.22 -3.59 7.79
CA ASP A 214 18.39 -3.97 7.01
C ASP A 214 18.24 -5.37 6.42
N ALA A 215 17.73 -6.34 7.20
CA ALA A 215 17.46 -7.69 6.72
C ALA A 215 16.43 -7.72 5.58
N MET A 216 15.47 -6.80 5.57
CA MET A 216 14.47 -6.61 4.50
C MET A 216 15.03 -5.92 3.25
N ASP A 217 16.30 -5.53 3.20
CA ASP A 217 16.85 -4.64 2.16
C ASP A 217 15.98 -3.36 1.98
N LYS A 218 15.39 -2.85 3.09
CA LYS A 218 14.49 -1.69 3.02
C LYS A 218 15.24 -0.42 2.62
N GLY A 219 16.48 -0.27 3.06
CA GLY A 219 17.32 0.88 2.77
C GLY A 219 16.86 2.18 3.43
N THR A 220 16.06 2.10 4.51
CA THR A 220 15.65 3.25 5.34
C THR A 220 16.26 3.14 6.73
N GLN A 221 16.56 4.28 7.34
CA GLN A 221 17.01 4.34 8.72
C GLN A 221 15.84 4.58 9.66
N LEU A 222 15.88 3.96 10.84
CA LEU A 222 14.85 4.16 11.86
C LEU A 222 14.66 5.63 12.21
N SER A 223 15.74 6.41 12.30
CA SER A 223 15.71 7.87 12.53
C SER A 223 14.88 8.63 11.52
N GLN A 224 14.87 8.18 10.25
CA GLN A 224 14.07 8.80 9.19
C GLN A 224 12.56 8.60 9.41
N ILE A 225 12.14 7.47 10.01
CA ILE A 225 10.73 7.24 10.37
C ILE A 225 10.29 8.25 11.42
N TYR A 226 11.14 8.47 12.44
CA TYR A 226 10.88 9.45 13.49
C TYR A 226 10.80 10.88 12.95
N GLU A 227 11.80 11.27 12.16
CA GLU A 227 11.89 12.64 11.63
C GLU A 227 10.77 12.95 10.63
N ALA A 228 10.49 12.07 9.66
CA ALA A 228 9.40 12.27 8.71
C ALA A 228 8.05 12.37 9.42
N THR A 229 7.81 11.51 10.42
CA THR A 229 6.56 11.54 11.21
C THR A 229 6.42 12.85 11.96
N ARG A 230 7.50 13.34 12.60
CA ARG A 230 7.50 14.62 13.31
C ARG A 230 7.19 15.79 12.37
N LEU A 231 7.85 15.87 11.23
CA LEU A 231 7.67 16.95 10.26
C LEU A 231 6.26 16.97 9.65
N LEU A 232 5.73 15.80 9.28
CA LEU A 232 4.37 15.67 8.75
C LEU A 232 3.32 16.12 9.77
N LYS A 233 3.47 15.73 11.03
CA LYS A 233 2.56 16.17 12.11
C LYS A 233 2.60 17.68 12.35
N VAL A 234 3.77 18.31 12.24
CA VAL A 234 3.89 19.79 12.31
C VAL A 234 3.07 20.45 11.19
N LYS A 235 2.97 19.82 10.01
CA LYS A 235 2.17 20.30 8.88
C LYS A 235 0.69 19.85 8.94
N ASN A 236 0.24 19.24 10.06
CA ASN A 236 -1.10 18.70 10.23
C ASN A 236 -1.48 17.61 9.19
N VAL A 237 -0.50 16.92 8.63
CA VAL A 237 -0.70 15.75 7.79
C VAL A 237 -0.78 14.51 8.67
N LYS A 238 -1.82 13.70 8.47
CA LYS A 238 -1.95 12.42 9.15
C LYS A 238 -0.91 11.43 8.65
N VAL A 239 -0.37 10.64 9.57
CA VAL A 239 0.65 9.63 9.26
C VAL A 239 0.15 8.26 9.69
N ALA A 240 0.04 7.34 8.75
CA ALA A 240 -0.28 5.95 9.02
C ALA A 240 0.93 5.07 8.71
N PHE A 241 1.07 3.97 9.47
CA PHE A 241 2.19 3.04 9.33
C PHE A 241 1.76 1.70 8.78
N PHE A 242 2.45 1.22 7.74
CA PHE A 242 2.49 -0.20 7.44
C PHE A 242 3.54 -0.86 8.33
N ILE A 243 3.11 -1.87 9.09
CA ILE A 243 3.94 -2.65 10.00
C ILE A 243 3.90 -4.11 9.57
N GLN A 244 5.05 -4.75 9.56
CA GLN A 244 5.17 -6.15 9.18
C GLN A 244 5.93 -6.92 10.26
N PHE A 245 5.33 -7.99 10.78
CA PHE A 245 5.94 -8.91 11.72
C PHE A 245 6.29 -10.25 11.06
N GLY A 246 7.11 -11.03 11.75
CA GLY A 246 7.44 -12.38 11.33
C GLY A 246 8.46 -12.46 10.20
N TYR A 247 9.25 -11.40 9.98
CA TYR A 247 10.36 -11.49 9.06
C TYR A 247 11.45 -12.42 9.60
N LEU A 248 12.20 -13.05 8.69
CA LEU A 248 13.24 -14.02 9.04
C LEU A 248 14.26 -13.43 10.04
N GLY A 249 14.44 -14.11 11.16
CA GLY A 249 15.35 -13.70 12.22
C GLY A 249 14.83 -12.58 13.15
N GLU A 250 13.53 -12.19 13.03
CA GLU A 250 12.89 -11.28 13.97
C GLU A 250 12.77 -11.93 15.35
N THR A 251 13.24 -11.23 16.37
CA THR A 251 13.19 -11.68 17.76
C THR A 251 12.11 -10.95 18.55
N LYS A 252 11.87 -11.41 19.79
CA LYS A 252 10.98 -10.73 20.75
C LYS A 252 11.39 -9.28 21.00
N GLU A 253 12.69 -9.04 21.10
CA GLU A 253 13.24 -7.69 21.30
C GLU A 253 12.98 -6.79 20.10
N ASP A 254 13.05 -7.31 18.87
CA ASP A 254 12.73 -6.57 17.64
C ASP A 254 11.24 -6.20 17.59
N ILE A 255 10.36 -7.15 17.96
CA ILE A 255 8.91 -6.91 18.10
C ILE A 255 8.65 -5.83 19.17
N ALA A 256 9.31 -5.91 20.32
CA ALA A 256 9.16 -4.91 21.39
C ALA A 256 9.58 -3.50 20.93
N LYS A 257 10.68 -3.38 20.17
CA LYS A 257 11.11 -2.11 19.55
C LYS A 257 10.05 -1.56 18.60
N THR A 258 9.42 -2.41 17.79
CA THR A 258 8.35 -1.99 16.86
C THR A 258 7.14 -1.46 17.62
N ILE A 259 6.73 -2.14 18.70
CA ILE A 259 5.63 -1.67 19.56
C ILE A 259 5.99 -0.36 20.26
N ALA A 260 7.24 -0.20 20.71
CA ALA A 260 7.73 1.03 21.33
C ALA A 260 7.66 2.20 20.32
N MET A 261 8.17 2.03 19.10
CA MET A 261 8.09 3.02 18.01
C MET A 261 6.65 3.48 17.76
N ILE A 262 5.69 2.55 17.67
CA ILE A 262 4.28 2.89 17.49
C ILE A 262 3.74 3.74 18.65
N LYS A 263 4.11 3.38 19.89
CA LYS A 263 3.71 4.11 21.10
C LYS A 263 4.31 5.51 21.19
N GLU A 264 5.54 5.68 20.79
CA GLU A 264 6.26 6.96 20.82
C GLU A 264 5.77 7.90 19.72
N LEU A 265 5.69 7.40 18.51
CA LEU A 265 5.34 8.21 17.34
C LEU A 265 3.83 8.48 17.22
N GLN A 266 2.99 7.64 17.86
CA GLN A 266 1.53 7.83 17.85
C GLN A 266 1.00 8.08 16.43
N PRO A 267 1.17 7.16 15.46
CA PRO A 267 0.61 7.34 14.13
C PRO A 267 -0.92 7.50 14.20
N ASP A 268 -1.52 8.08 13.18
CA ASP A 268 -2.97 8.26 13.10
C ASP A 268 -3.70 6.96 12.78
N ASP A 269 -3.03 6.05 12.06
CA ASP A 269 -3.50 4.66 11.84
C ASP A 269 -2.33 3.69 11.68
N ILE A 270 -2.62 2.38 11.80
CA ILE A 270 -1.66 1.30 11.58
C ILE A 270 -2.30 0.17 10.76
N GLY A 271 -1.61 -0.29 9.74
CA GLY A 271 -1.87 -1.54 9.03
C GLY A 271 -0.84 -2.58 9.43
N VAL A 272 -1.27 -3.66 10.05
CA VAL A 272 -0.37 -4.71 10.56
C VAL A 272 -0.53 -5.98 9.73
N SER A 273 0.57 -6.49 9.21
CA SER A 273 0.64 -7.74 8.44
C SER A 273 1.74 -8.66 8.97
N VAL A 274 1.79 -9.87 8.44
CA VAL A 274 2.95 -10.76 8.59
C VAL A 274 3.73 -10.85 7.28
N SER A 275 4.98 -11.29 7.36
CA SER A 275 5.83 -11.44 6.19
C SER A 275 5.37 -12.60 5.33
N TYR A 276 4.96 -12.30 4.09
CA TYR A 276 4.56 -13.30 3.10
C TYR A 276 5.66 -13.49 2.05
N PRO A 277 6.18 -14.71 1.86
CA PRO A 277 7.13 -15.02 0.81
C PRO A 277 6.39 -15.12 -0.53
N LEU A 278 6.36 -14.02 -1.28
CA LEU A 278 5.70 -13.97 -2.58
C LEU A 278 6.62 -14.51 -3.68
N PRO A 279 6.13 -15.37 -4.59
CA PRO A 279 6.92 -15.89 -5.70
C PRO A 279 7.64 -14.80 -6.49
N GLY A 280 8.88 -15.07 -6.89
CA GLY A 280 9.73 -14.12 -7.62
C GLY A 280 10.41 -13.05 -6.75
N THR A 281 10.26 -13.10 -5.44
CA THR A 281 11.00 -12.25 -4.50
C THR A 281 12.24 -12.96 -3.94
N LYS A 282 13.27 -12.19 -3.58
CA LYS A 282 14.46 -12.73 -2.91
C LYS A 282 14.08 -13.41 -1.58
N PHE A 283 13.11 -12.86 -0.86
CA PHE A 283 12.61 -13.45 0.37
C PHE A 283 11.97 -14.84 0.15
N TYR A 284 11.21 -15.00 -0.95
CA TYR A 284 10.67 -16.31 -1.33
C TYR A 284 11.80 -17.35 -1.53
N GLU A 285 12.85 -16.97 -2.27
CA GLU A 285 14.00 -17.87 -2.49
C GLU A 285 14.73 -18.25 -1.20
N MET A 286 14.71 -17.36 -0.18
CA MET A 286 15.35 -17.64 1.11
C MET A 286 14.58 -18.66 1.97
N VAL A 287 13.27 -18.81 1.75
CA VAL A 287 12.40 -19.66 2.60
C VAL A 287 11.63 -20.72 1.82
N LYS A 288 11.87 -20.87 0.51
CA LYS A 288 11.08 -21.76 -0.37
C LYS A 288 11.10 -23.22 0.06
N ASP A 289 12.20 -23.69 0.65
CA ASP A 289 12.34 -25.06 1.11
C ASP A 289 11.59 -25.33 2.43
N ASP A 290 11.25 -24.28 3.16
CA ASP A 290 10.49 -24.32 4.41
C ASP A 290 9.00 -23.95 4.21
N LEU A 291 8.55 -23.77 2.97
CA LEU A 291 7.17 -23.44 2.69
C LEU A 291 6.23 -24.59 3.04
N ASN A 292 5.21 -24.29 3.82
CA ASN A 292 4.09 -25.18 4.05
C ASN A 292 3.27 -25.36 2.75
N LEU A 293 2.31 -26.28 2.75
CA LEU A 293 1.41 -26.58 1.61
C LEU A 293 0.65 -25.36 1.04
N LYS A 294 0.73 -24.20 1.68
CA LYS A 294 0.10 -22.95 1.25
C LYS A 294 1.01 -22.23 0.26
N SER A 295 0.64 -22.26 -1.00
CA SER A 295 1.44 -21.70 -2.09
C SER A 295 1.05 -20.26 -2.50
N ASN A 296 -0.05 -19.72 -1.99
CA ASN A 296 -0.49 -18.36 -2.34
C ASN A 296 -1.21 -17.68 -1.17
N TRP A 297 -1.37 -16.35 -1.27
CA TRP A 297 -2.01 -15.51 -0.25
C TRP A 297 -3.53 -15.76 -0.08
N ARG A 298 -4.21 -16.36 -1.06
CA ARG A 298 -5.62 -16.73 -0.96
C ARG A 298 -5.84 -17.87 0.04
N ASP A 299 -4.84 -18.74 0.17
CA ASP A 299 -4.88 -19.85 1.12
C ASP A 299 -4.35 -19.42 2.50
N SER A 300 -3.92 -18.16 2.64
CA SER A 300 -3.55 -17.62 3.93
C SER A 300 -4.83 -17.29 4.70
N ASP A 301 -5.14 -18.13 5.63
CA ASP A 301 -6.06 -17.86 6.74
C ASP A 301 -5.47 -16.67 7.52
N ASP A 302 -5.97 -15.47 7.28
CA ASP A 302 -5.48 -14.16 7.73
C ASP A 302 -4.33 -14.22 8.77
N LEU A 303 -3.14 -13.72 8.44
CA LEU A 303 -1.95 -13.72 9.29
C LEU A 303 -1.34 -15.13 9.54
N ALA A 304 -1.66 -16.13 8.75
CA ALA A 304 -0.97 -17.41 8.84
C ALA A 304 0.44 -17.33 8.22
N MET A 305 1.44 -17.75 8.97
CA MET A 305 2.81 -17.89 8.45
C MET A 305 2.85 -18.97 7.37
N MET A 306 3.45 -18.65 6.23
CA MET A 306 3.62 -19.58 5.11
C MET A 306 4.92 -20.38 5.20
N PHE A 307 5.81 -20.04 6.11
CA PHE A 307 7.11 -20.67 6.34
C PHE A 307 7.36 -20.80 7.85
N GLN A 308 8.38 -21.56 8.22
CA GLN A 308 8.77 -21.70 9.63
C GLN A 308 9.53 -20.45 10.09
N GLY A 309 8.84 -19.54 10.78
CA GLY A 309 9.42 -18.34 11.41
C GLY A 309 9.85 -18.58 12.86
N THR A 310 10.29 -17.51 13.52
CA THR A 310 10.66 -17.54 14.95
C THR A 310 9.49 -17.98 15.85
N PHE A 311 8.27 -17.59 15.48
CA PHE A 311 7.05 -17.97 16.19
C PHE A 311 6.03 -18.57 15.21
N ASN A 312 5.06 -19.31 15.75
CA ASN A 312 4.00 -19.93 14.95
C ASN A 312 2.87 -18.95 14.59
N SER A 313 1.98 -19.36 13.69
CA SER A 313 0.86 -18.53 13.20
C SER A 313 -0.08 -18.05 14.33
N ASN A 314 -0.31 -18.87 15.37
CA ASN A 314 -1.16 -18.50 16.49
C ASN A 314 -0.57 -17.35 17.30
N TYR A 315 0.76 -17.32 17.45
CA TYR A 315 1.48 -16.21 18.06
C TYR A 315 1.25 -14.90 17.30
N TYR A 316 1.45 -14.91 15.96
CA TYR A 316 1.27 -13.70 15.15
C TYR A 316 -0.19 -13.22 15.10
N LYS A 317 -1.17 -14.13 15.06
CA LYS A 317 -2.59 -13.79 15.22
C LYS A 317 -2.88 -13.11 16.58
N LYS A 318 -2.25 -13.58 17.63
CA LYS A 318 -2.36 -12.97 18.97
C LYS A 318 -1.62 -11.64 19.04
N LEU A 319 -0.41 -11.56 18.47
CA LEU A 319 0.40 -10.35 18.39
C LEU A 319 -0.33 -9.23 17.68
N HIS A 320 -0.95 -9.52 16.51
CA HIS A 320 -1.77 -8.57 15.78
C HIS A 320 -2.85 -7.94 16.66
N ARG A 321 -3.61 -8.77 17.40
CA ARG A 321 -4.65 -8.28 18.33
C ARG A 321 -4.05 -7.43 19.43
N TYR A 322 -2.94 -7.88 20.02
CA TYR A 322 -2.25 -7.16 21.08
C TYR A 322 -1.76 -5.79 20.62
N VAL A 323 -1.10 -5.71 19.47
CA VAL A 323 -0.60 -4.45 18.91
C VAL A 323 -1.73 -3.46 18.66
N HIS A 324 -2.84 -3.89 18.05
CA HIS A 324 -4.01 -3.02 17.84
C HIS A 324 -4.62 -2.54 19.17
N LYS A 325 -4.68 -3.39 20.22
CA LYS A 325 -5.18 -2.98 21.52
C LYS A 325 -4.24 -1.97 22.21
N GLU A 326 -2.94 -2.21 22.17
CA GLU A 326 -1.93 -1.27 22.71
C GLU A 326 -1.98 0.07 21.97
N TYR A 327 -2.13 0.04 20.64
CA TYR A 327 -2.31 1.24 19.82
C TYR A 327 -3.57 2.02 20.23
N ARG A 328 -4.72 1.36 20.33
CA ARG A 328 -6.00 1.98 20.74
C ARG A 328 -5.94 2.53 22.17
N LYS A 329 -5.32 1.81 23.08
CA LYS A 329 -5.06 2.28 24.45
C LYS A 329 -4.20 3.55 24.46
N SER A 330 -3.14 3.57 23.66
CA SER A 330 -2.24 4.72 23.52
C SER A 330 -2.95 5.94 22.93
N GLN A 331 -3.78 5.75 21.91
CA GLN A 331 -4.64 6.80 21.34
C GLN A 331 -5.60 7.38 22.40
N ALA A 332 -6.22 6.51 23.20
CA ALA A 332 -7.13 6.94 24.26
C ALA A 332 -6.44 7.84 25.30
N ILE A 333 -5.22 7.48 25.72
CA ILE A 333 -4.40 8.30 26.63
C ILE A 333 -4.06 9.65 26.01
N THR A 334 -3.67 9.65 24.74
CA THR A 334 -3.34 10.88 24.00
C THR A 334 -4.56 11.79 23.86
N ASN A 335 -5.72 11.23 23.52
CA ASN A 335 -6.99 11.98 23.44
C ASN A 335 -7.37 12.58 24.80
N PHE A 336 -7.19 11.84 25.87
CA PHE A 336 -7.42 12.33 27.23
C PHE A 336 -6.52 13.53 27.58
N LYS A 337 -5.22 13.40 27.34
CA LYS A 337 -4.26 14.52 27.55
C LYS A 337 -4.61 15.76 26.71
N HIS A 338 -5.05 15.57 25.46
CA HIS A 338 -5.47 16.68 24.57
C HIS A 338 -6.72 17.39 25.09
N ILE A 339 -7.72 16.64 25.59
CA ILE A 339 -8.96 17.20 26.13
C ILE A 339 -8.68 18.01 27.40
N ILE A 340 -7.82 17.50 28.29
CA ILE A 340 -7.41 18.25 29.50
C ILE A 340 -6.76 19.58 29.11
N LYS A 341 -5.87 19.57 28.10
CA LYS A 341 -5.18 20.81 27.67
C LYS A 341 -6.09 21.78 26.91
N LYS A 342 -7.08 21.27 26.16
CA LYS A 342 -8.01 22.06 25.36
C LYS A 342 -9.42 21.45 25.41
N PRO A 343 -10.24 21.80 26.42
CA PRO A 343 -11.60 21.24 26.58
C PRO A 343 -12.53 21.48 25.36
N SER A 344 -12.29 22.55 24.61
CA SER A 344 -13.04 22.86 23.38
C SER A 344 -12.88 21.81 22.27
N LEU A 345 -11.92 20.90 22.39
CA LEU A 345 -11.69 19.80 21.44
C LEU A 345 -12.47 18.52 21.78
N ILE A 346 -13.38 18.57 22.74
CA ILE A 346 -14.24 17.44 23.08
C ILE A 346 -15.12 17.09 21.87
N SER A 347 -15.13 15.81 21.50
CA SER A 347 -16.03 15.24 20.50
C SER A 347 -16.52 13.87 20.96
N ILE A 348 -17.68 13.45 20.47
CA ILE A 348 -18.27 12.14 20.81
C ILE A 348 -17.29 11.00 20.48
N SER A 349 -16.57 11.09 19.37
CA SER A 349 -15.56 10.09 18.98
C SER A 349 -14.39 10.01 19.96
N LYS A 350 -13.91 11.15 20.47
CA LYS A 350 -12.85 11.20 21.46
C LYS A 350 -13.32 10.65 22.82
N LEU A 351 -14.52 11.02 23.25
CA LEU A 351 -15.11 10.48 24.48
C LEU A 351 -15.28 8.96 24.40
N ARG A 352 -15.82 8.46 23.27
CA ARG A 352 -15.91 7.01 23.01
C ARG A 352 -14.53 6.33 23.07
N SER A 353 -13.52 6.92 22.45
CA SER A 353 -12.14 6.40 22.49
C SER A 353 -11.62 6.30 23.91
N MET A 354 -11.89 7.30 24.77
CA MET A 354 -11.49 7.30 26.17
C MET A 354 -12.19 6.21 27.00
N LEU A 355 -13.49 6.01 26.78
CA LEU A 355 -14.23 4.93 27.45
C LEU A 355 -13.69 3.55 27.06
N LEU A 356 -13.29 3.38 25.81
CA LEU A 356 -12.67 2.15 25.31
C LEU A 356 -11.29 1.85 25.96
N TYR A 357 -10.65 2.82 26.61
CA TYR A 357 -9.44 2.58 27.38
C TYR A 357 -9.63 1.52 28.46
N PHE A 358 -10.76 1.54 29.17
CA PHE A 358 -11.09 0.57 30.21
C PHE A 358 -11.32 -0.84 29.67
N TYR A 359 -11.72 -0.95 28.39
CA TYR A 359 -11.83 -2.24 27.70
C TYR A 359 -10.47 -2.71 27.17
N TYR A 360 -9.72 -1.83 26.50
CA TYR A 360 -8.46 -2.22 25.88
C TYR A 360 -7.35 -2.53 26.87
N THR A 361 -7.32 -1.85 28.02
CA THR A 361 -6.25 -2.05 29.01
C THR A 361 -6.22 -3.48 29.57
N PRO A 362 -7.28 -4.01 30.20
CA PRO A 362 -7.26 -5.38 30.72
C PRO A 362 -7.12 -6.41 29.59
N SER A 363 -7.75 -6.16 28.45
CA SER A 363 -7.70 -7.06 27.30
C SER A 363 -6.29 -7.15 26.67
N ALA A 364 -5.53 -6.05 26.64
CA ALA A 364 -4.14 -6.06 26.21
C ALA A 364 -3.22 -6.78 27.18
N ILE A 365 -3.46 -6.63 28.50
CA ILE A 365 -2.72 -7.36 29.53
C ILE A 365 -2.88 -8.87 29.37
N LEU A 366 -4.14 -9.33 29.16
CA LEU A 366 -4.42 -10.74 28.93
C LEU A 366 -3.75 -11.27 27.65
N ASP A 367 -3.78 -10.49 26.55
CA ASP A 367 -3.11 -10.89 25.32
C ASP A 367 -1.59 -10.93 25.49
N LYS A 368 -1.01 -9.98 26.23
CA LYS A 368 0.42 -10.00 26.54
C LYS A 368 0.81 -11.23 27.34
N PHE A 369 0.06 -11.56 28.39
CA PHE A 369 0.31 -12.76 29.20
C PHE A 369 0.24 -14.04 28.36
N ALA A 370 -0.74 -14.11 27.42
CA ALA A 370 -0.84 -15.24 26.51
C ALA A 370 0.35 -15.32 25.55
N LEU A 371 0.84 -14.18 25.04
CA LEU A 371 2.06 -14.12 24.21
C LEU A 371 3.29 -14.60 24.99
N ASP A 372 3.51 -14.10 26.20
CA ASP A 372 4.63 -14.49 27.06
C ASP A 372 4.60 -16.02 27.35
N LYS A 373 3.40 -16.61 27.49
CA LYS A 373 3.25 -18.08 27.66
C LYS A 373 3.60 -18.83 26.38
N MET A 374 3.16 -18.35 25.20
CA MET A 374 3.47 -18.98 23.92
C MET A 374 4.96 -18.94 23.59
N GLU A 375 5.66 -17.88 23.96
CA GLU A 375 7.11 -17.75 23.81
C GLU A 375 7.89 -18.80 24.62
N ASN A 376 7.44 -19.07 25.85
CA ASN A 376 8.07 -20.07 26.72
C ASN A 376 7.78 -21.51 26.30
N SER A 377 6.70 -21.74 25.52
CA SER A 377 6.34 -23.08 25.04
C SER A 377 7.06 -23.46 23.74
N ASN A 378 7.70 -22.51 23.06
CA ASN A 378 8.48 -22.71 21.84
C ASN A 378 10.00 -22.87 22.12
N LYS A 379 10.40 -22.85 23.40
CA LYS A 379 11.74 -23.24 23.86
C LYS A 379 11.75 -24.72 24.21
#